data_ae457f8f54a3a330b040dc1eedc8d8fe
#
_entry.id   ae457f8f54a3a330b040dc1eedc8d8fe
#
_cell.length_a   1.000
_cell.length_b   1.000
_cell.length_c   1.000
_cell.angle_alpha   90.00
_cell.angle_beta   90.00
_cell.angle_gamma   90.00
#
_symmetry.space_group_name_H-M   'P 1'
#
loop_
_entity.id
_entity.type
_entity.pdbx_description
1 polymer ?
#
loop_
_entity_poly.entity_id
_entity_poly.type
_entity_poly.pdbx_seq_one_letter_code
_entity_poly.pdbx_strand_id
1 'polypeptide(L)'
;MPRLFLVAPDSVPVNRLVDCIRAACGAGDVASLLVPAGIARDIAGPAQSLGVAVIVSGEPRDARPSGADGIHVEATTEAVSEARKSVGKDLVVGAFAGSSRHFAMEAAEAGADYVALSQNGASLGGEPIVKWWSDVMEIPCVAFDPVEPQDLDGLLPQNPDFIRPSEAMWEDEEAARRVVSAITQRLPSP
;
A
#
# COMPACT_ATOMS: atom_id res chain seq x y z
N MET A 1 -3.20 8.45 12.77
CA MET A 1 -2.92 7.03 13.09
C MET A 1 -2.76 6.28 11.77
N PRO A 2 -1.67 5.57 11.54
CA PRO A 2 -1.48 4.84 10.30
C PRO A 2 -2.51 3.71 10.14
N ARG A 3 -2.93 3.46 8.89
CA ARG A 3 -3.82 2.38 8.51
C ARG A 3 -3.04 1.29 7.77
N LEU A 4 -3.64 0.12 7.58
CA LEU A 4 -2.95 -0.98 6.92
C LEU A 4 -3.11 -0.94 5.40
N PHE A 5 -2.01 -1.13 4.70
CA PHE A 5 -1.90 -1.27 3.26
C PHE A 5 -1.42 -2.69 2.93
N LEU A 6 -2.32 -3.55 2.50
CA LEU A 6 -1.99 -4.93 2.17
C LEU A 6 -1.40 -5.05 0.77
N VAL A 7 -0.49 -6.01 0.58
CA VAL A 7 0.08 -6.33 -0.73
C VAL A 7 -0.08 -7.83 -0.97
N ALA A 8 -0.91 -8.20 -1.92
CA ALA A 8 -1.18 -9.60 -2.24
C ALA A 8 -0.02 -10.22 -3.03
N PRO A 9 0.51 -11.36 -2.60
CA PRO A 9 1.52 -12.09 -3.36
C PRO A 9 0.88 -12.84 -4.55
N ASP A 10 1.62 -12.96 -5.65
CA ASP A 10 1.17 -13.68 -6.86
C ASP A 10 0.96 -15.20 -6.65
N SER A 11 1.62 -15.75 -5.63
CA SER A 11 1.67 -17.20 -5.39
C SER A 11 0.48 -17.74 -4.59
N VAL A 12 -0.36 -16.89 -4.01
CA VAL A 12 -1.47 -17.31 -3.14
C VAL A 12 -2.77 -17.38 -3.94
N PRO A 13 -3.51 -18.50 -3.88
CA PRO A 13 -4.79 -18.64 -4.59
C PRO A 13 -5.82 -17.60 -4.12
N VAL A 14 -6.66 -17.13 -5.05
CA VAL A 14 -7.66 -16.06 -4.83
C VAL A 14 -8.59 -16.33 -3.64
N ASN A 15 -9.08 -17.56 -3.49
CA ASN A 15 -9.94 -17.93 -2.36
C ASN A 15 -9.24 -17.74 -1.02
N ARG A 16 -7.97 -18.15 -0.90
CA ARG A 16 -7.18 -17.94 0.31
C ARG A 16 -6.92 -16.46 0.56
N LEU A 17 -6.61 -15.68 -0.49
CA LEU A 17 -6.47 -14.22 -0.35
C LEU A 17 -7.72 -13.58 0.25
N VAL A 18 -8.91 -13.94 -0.26
CA VAL A 18 -10.19 -13.41 0.24
C VAL A 18 -10.40 -13.76 1.71
N ASP A 19 -10.08 -14.99 2.12
CA ASP A 19 -10.24 -15.43 3.52
C ASP A 19 -9.25 -14.70 4.44
N CYS A 20 -7.99 -14.54 4.03
CA CYS A 20 -6.99 -13.73 4.76
C CYS A 20 -7.41 -12.26 4.87
N ILE A 21 -7.91 -11.64 3.78
CA ILE A 21 -8.40 -10.25 3.80
C ILE A 21 -9.55 -10.09 4.81
N ARG A 22 -10.52 -11.01 4.78
CA ARG A 22 -11.64 -10.99 5.74
C ARG A 22 -11.16 -11.10 7.18
N ALA A 23 -10.21 -12.00 7.44
CA ALA A 23 -9.62 -12.17 8.77
C ALA A 23 -8.83 -10.92 9.22
N ALA A 24 -8.09 -10.29 8.30
CA ALA A 24 -7.36 -9.05 8.53
C ALA A 24 -8.31 -7.89 8.88
N CYS A 25 -9.38 -7.70 8.10
CA CYS A 25 -10.39 -6.64 8.35
C CYS A 25 -11.12 -6.83 9.68
N GLY A 26 -11.26 -8.06 10.15
CA GLY A 26 -11.81 -8.35 11.49
C GLY A 26 -10.84 -8.07 12.64
N ALA A 27 -9.56 -7.84 12.34
CA ALA A 27 -8.49 -7.69 13.33
C ALA A 27 -7.88 -6.28 13.37
N GLY A 28 -8.08 -5.46 12.33
CA GLY A 28 -7.53 -4.10 12.25
C GLY A 28 -8.13 -3.27 11.12
N ASP A 29 -7.73 -1.99 11.07
CA ASP A 29 -8.20 -1.05 10.04
C ASP A 29 -7.40 -1.21 8.75
N VAL A 30 -7.93 -2.01 7.83
CA VAL A 30 -7.37 -2.22 6.49
C VAL A 30 -7.91 -1.16 5.54
N ALA A 31 -7.04 -0.27 5.07
CA ALA A 31 -7.42 0.81 4.14
C ALA A 31 -7.49 0.33 2.70
N SER A 32 -6.46 -0.39 2.26
CA SER A 32 -6.30 -0.76 0.86
C SER A 32 -5.53 -2.05 0.67
N LEU A 33 -5.70 -2.61 -0.52
CA LEU A 33 -5.06 -3.85 -0.97
C LEU A 33 -4.48 -3.63 -2.36
N LEU A 34 -3.17 -3.79 -2.50
CA LEU A 34 -2.48 -3.85 -3.77
C LEU A 34 -2.51 -5.28 -4.31
N VAL A 35 -2.98 -5.45 -5.55
CA VAL A 35 -3.10 -6.75 -6.20
C VAL A 35 -2.51 -6.74 -7.61
N PRO A 36 -1.94 -7.85 -8.08
CA PRO A 36 -1.57 -8.00 -9.49
C PRO A 36 -2.79 -7.92 -10.42
N ALA A 37 -2.60 -7.39 -11.63
CA ALA A 37 -3.69 -7.24 -12.61
C ALA A 37 -4.40 -8.56 -12.94
N GLY A 38 -3.66 -9.67 -12.94
CA GLY A 38 -4.19 -10.99 -13.30
C GLY A 38 -5.30 -11.52 -12.38
N ILE A 39 -5.34 -11.07 -11.12
CA ILE A 39 -6.35 -11.52 -10.13
C ILE A 39 -7.27 -10.39 -9.66
N ALA A 40 -7.03 -9.17 -10.11
CA ALA A 40 -7.72 -7.98 -9.60
C ALA A 40 -9.25 -8.07 -9.75
N ARG A 41 -9.75 -8.57 -10.88
CA ARG A 41 -11.20 -8.72 -11.13
C ARG A 41 -11.88 -9.65 -10.14
N ASP A 42 -11.22 -10.73 -9.73
CA ASP A 42 -11.79 -11.72 -8.83
C ASP A 42 -11.75 -11.28 -7.37
N ILE A 43 -10.81 -10.37 -7.04
CA ILE A 43 -10.59 -9.86 -5.68
C ILE A 43 -11.37 -8.56 -5.42
N ALA A 44 -11.59 -7.71 -6.44
CA ALA A 44 -12.12 -6.36 -6.24
C ALA A 44 -13.46 -6.38 -5.48
N GLY A 45 -14.45 -7.09 -5.96
CA GLY A 45 -15.77 -7.13 -5.30
C GLY A 45 -15.73 -7.64 -3.86
N PRO A 46 -15.11 -8.80 -3.59
CA PRO A 46 -14.92 -9.30 -2.23
C PRO A 46 -14.24 -8.33 -1.28
N ALA A 47 -13.13 -7.70 -1.68
CA ALA A 47 -12.38 -6.76 -0.83
C ALA A 47 -13.17 -5.45 -0.60
N GLN A 48 -13.77 -4.89 -1.64
CA GLN A 48 -14.59 -3.68 -1.55
C GLN A 48 -15.82 -3.87 -0.66
N SER A 49 -16.41 -5.07 -0.63
CA SER A 49 -17.53 -5.38 0.28
C SER A 49 -17.13 -5.33 1.76
N LEU A 50 -15.84 -5.40 2.07
CA LEU A 50 -15.25 -5.25 3.40
C LEU A 50 -14.77 -3.81 3.69
N GLY A 51 -14.98 -2.86 2.76
CA GLY A 51 -14.52 -1.49 2.88
C GLY A 51 -13.06 -1.25 2.52
N VAL A 52 -12.42 -2.23 1.85
CA VAL A 52 -11.01 -2.14 1.43
C VAL A 52 -10.94 -1.63 0.00
N ALA A 53 -10.18 -0.55 -0.23
CA ALA A 53 -9.91 -0.05 -1.57
C ALA A 53 -8.94 -0.99 -2.31
N VAL A 54 -9.27 -1.36 -3.53
CA VAL A 54 -8.42 -2.25 -4.35
C VAL A 54 -7.60 -1.45 -5.34
N ILE A 55 -6.29 -1.59 -5.26
CA ILE A 55 -5.32 -0.93 -6.14
C ILE A 55 -4.66 -2.01 -7.01
N VAL A 56 -4.63 -1.80 -8.31
CA VAL A 56 -4.00 -2.74 -9.25
C VAL A 56 -2.55 -2.37 -9.50
N SER A 57 -1.66 -3.35 -9.39
CA SER A 57 -0.28 -3.24 -9.89
C SER A 57 -0.26 -3.76 -11.35
N GLY A 58 0.07 -2.88 -12.30
CA GLY A 58 0.08 -3.23 -13.72
C GLY A 58 0.04 -2.02 -14.64
N GLU A 59 -0.48 -2.25 -15.84
CA GLU A 59 -0.66 -1.19 -16.82
C GLU A 59 -1.86 -0.31 -16.49
N PRO A 60 -1.84 1.00 -16.78
CA PRO A 60 -2.95 1.91 -16.47
C PRO A 60 -4.32 1.47 -17.05
N ARG A 61 -4.30 0.74 -18.19
CA ARG A 61 -5.51 0.18 -18.82
C ARG A 61 -6.17 -0.94 -18.02
N ASP A 62 -5.48 -1.55 -17.04
CA ASP A 62 -5.98 -2.69 -16.29
C ASP A 62 -6.92 -2.28 -15.14
N ALA A 63 -6.82 -1.05 -14.64
CA ALA A 63 -7.56 -0.58 -13.48
C ALA A 63 -9.09 -0.60 -13.71
N ARG A 64 -9.60 0.08 -14.75
CA ARG A 64 -11.04 0.16 -15.00
C ARG A 64 -11.72 -1.18 -15.29
N PRO A 65 -11.17 -2.06 -16.16
CA PRO A 65 -11.79 -3.36 -16.45
C PRO A 65 -11.82 -4.32 -15.26
N SER A 66 -10.90 -4.17 -14.30
CA SER A 66 -10.87 -4.99 -13.09
C SER A 66 -11.89 -4.55 -12.03
N GLY A 67 -12.45 -3.34 -12.14
CA GLY A 67 -13.32 -2.74 -11.12
C GLY A 67 -12.54 -2.23 -9.90
N ALA A 68 -11.21 -2.06 -10.02
CA ALA A 68 -10.37 -1.53 -8.96
C ALA A 68 -10.61 -0.02 -8.71
N ASP A 69 -10.25 0.43 -7.50
CA ASP A 69 -10.35 1.83 -7.06
C ASP A 69 -9.14 2.65 -7.48
N GLY A 70 -8.08 2.00 -7.94
CA GLY A 70 -6.85 2.69 -8.35
C GLY A 70 -5.83 1.83 -9.06
N ILE A 71 -4.74 2.48 -9.44
CA ILE A 71 -3.58 1.89 -10.10
C ILE A 71 -2.30 2.27 -9.35
N HIS A 72 -1.36 1.35 -9.28
CA HIS A 72 -0.04 1.55 -8.71
C HIS A 72 1.02 1.35 -9.78
N VAL A 73 1.87 2.36 -9.99
CA VAL A 73 2.88 2.41 -11.04
C VAL A 73 4.26 2.75 -10.47
N GLU A 74 5.31 2.67 -11.28
CA GLU A 74 6.62 3.20 -10.95
C GLU A 74 6.58 4.73 -10.82
N ALA A 75 7.38 5.30 -9.92
CA ALA A 75 7.40 6.73 -9.64
C ALA A 75 8.24 7.51 -10.67
N THR A 76 7.93 7.33 -11.95
CA THR A 76 8.45 8.17 -13.02
C THR A 76 7.37 9.17 -13.46
N THR A 77 7.79 10.36 -13.88
CA THR A 77 6.86 11.39 -14.39
C THR A 77 5.98 10.86 -15.53
N GLU A 78 6.57 10.04 -16.41
CA GLU A 78 5.86 9.43 -17.54
C GLU A 78 4.79 8.46 -17.08
N ALA A 79 5.16 7.48 -16.21
CA ALA A 79 4.25 6.45 -15.75
C ALA A 79 3.07 7.03 -14.97
N VAL A 80 3.34 7.98 -14.06
CA VAL A 80 2.30 8.64 -13.25
C VAL A 80 1.40 9.50 -14.14
N SER A 81 1.95 10.28 -15.08
CA SER A 81 1.17 11.11 -16.00
C SER A 81 0.32 10.27 -16.94
N GLU A 82 0.83 9.13 -17.43
CA GLU A 82 0.07 8.20 -18.26
C GLU A 82 -1.05 7.54 -17.48
N ALA A 83 -0.76 7.08 -16.26
CA ALA A 83 -1.76 6.53 -15.36
C ALA A 83 -2.88 7.55 -15.11
N ARG A 84 -2.54 8.78 -14.72
CA ARG A 84 -3.51 9.85 -14.48
C ARG A 84 -4.36 10.17 -15.71
N LYS A 85 -3.77 10.21 -16.91
CA LYS A 85 -4.51 10.39 -18.16
C LYS A 85 -5.48 9.25 -18.44
N SER A 86 -5.08 8.00 -18.16
CA SER A 86 -5.88 6.80 -18.39
C SER A 86 -7.07 6.70 -17.42
N VAL A 87 -6.83 6.93 -16.12
CA VAL A 87 -7.84 6.72 -15.08
C VAL A 87 -8.61 7.99 -14.70
N GLY A 88 -8.17 9.15 -15.11
CA GLY A 88 -8.81 10.44 -14.80
C GLY A 88 -8.63 10.82 -13.33
N LYS A 89 -9.63 11.53 -12.77
CA LYS A 89 -9.65 11.96 -11.36
C LYS A 89 -10.44 11.02 -10.46
N ASP A 90 -11.12 10.05 -11.05
CA ASP A 90 -12.05 9.18 -10.34
C ASP A 90 -11.35 8.02 -9.62
N LEU A 91 -10.19 7.58 -10.12
CA LEU A 91 -9.42 6.50 -9.53
C LEU A 91 -8.11 7.01 -8.94
N VAL A 92 -7.65 6.32 -7.90
CA VAL A 92 -6.39 6.59 -7.20
C VAL A 92 -5.19 6.22 -8.08
N VAL A 93 -4.18 7.06 -8.12
CA VAL A 93 -2.87 6.77 -8.71
C VAL A 93 -1.82 6.75 -7.61
N GLY A 94 -1.27 5.59 -7.33
CA GLY A 94 -0.14 5.41 -6.42
C GLY A 94 1.16 5.22 -7.17
N ALA A 95 2.28 5.56 -6.55
CA ALA A 95 3.59 5.46 -7.17
C ALA A 95 4.65 4.84 -6.26
N PHE A 96 5.40 3.84 -6.76
CA PHE A 96 6.51 3.26 -6.03
C PHE A 96 7.80 4.02 -6.29
N ALA A 97 8.28 4.75 -5.29
CA ALA A 97 9.50 5.57 -5.37
C ALA A 97 10.73 4.91 -4.72
N GLY A 98 10.56 3.75 -4.09
CA GLY A 98 11.64 3.09 -3.37
C GLY A 98 12.26 4.03 -2.33
N SER A 99 13.59 4.13 -2.29
CA SER A 99 14.33 5.01 -1.39
C SER A 99 14.70 6.37 -2.01
N SER A 100 14.15 6.71 -3.18
CA SER A 100 14.51 7.92 -3.91
C SER A 100 13.59 9.10 -3.56
N ARG A 101 14.13 10.10 -2.86
CA ARG A 101 13.45 11.38 -2.61
C ARG A 101 13.09 12.09 -3.92
N HIS A 102 13.97 12.01 -4.91
CA HIS A 102 13.77 12.61 -6.22
C HIS A 102 12.54 12.02 -6.94
N PHE A 103 12.47 10.70 -7.07
CA PHE A 103 11.34 10.04 -7.71
C PHE A 103 10.03 10.24 -6.94
N ALA A 104 10.08 10.26 -5.60
CA ALA A 104 8.89 10.54 -4.79
C ALA A 104 8.33 11.95 -5.08
N MET A 105 9.20 12.96 -5.18
CA MET A 105 8.79 14.33 -5.52
C MET A 105 8.26 14.44 -6.95
N GLU A 106 8.94 13.84 -7.93
CA GLU A 106 8.48 13.84 -9.33
C GLU A 106 7.12 13.16 -9.47
N ALA A 107 6.89 12.04 -8.77
CA ALA A 107 5.59 11.35 -8.78
C ALA A 107 4.48 12.23 -8.20
N ALA A 108 4.75 12.93 -7.09
CA ALA A 108 3.80 13.86 -6.49
C ALA A 108 3.44 15.01 -7.44
N GLU A 109 4.44 15.63 -8.08
CA GLU A 109 4.26 16.71 -9.05
C GLU A 109 3.51 16.23 -10.32
N ALA A 110 3.72 14.97 -10.72
CA ALA A 110 3.04 14.36 -11.85
C ALA A 110 1.58 13.95 -11.54
N GLY A 111 1.13 14.05 -10.29
CA GLY A 111 -0.25 13.83 -9.86
C GLY A 111 -0.53 12.47 -9.23
N ALA A 112 0.44 11.85 -8.56
CA ALA A 112 0.19 10.72 -7.68
C ALA A 112 -0.63 11.14 -6.46
N ASP A 113 -1.56 10.29 -6.03
CA ASP A 113 -2.37 10.49 -4.82
C ASP A 113 -1.69 9.95 -3.57
N TYR A 114 -0.76 9.04 -3.71
CA TYR A 114 0.14 8.57 -2.66
C TYR A 114 1.45 8.06 -3.23
N VAL A 115 2.49 8.00 -2.39
CA VAL A 115 3.77 7.39 -2.73
C VAL A 115 4.07 6.19 -1.81
N ALA A 116 4.67 5.16 -2.37
CA ALA A 116 5.16 4.01 -1.62
C ALA A 116 6.69 4.10 -1.49
N LEU A 117 7.17 4.12 -0.24
CA LEU A 117 8.55 4.39 0.12
C LEU A 117 9.17 3.15 0.77
N SER A 118 10.35 2.75 0.31
CA SER A 118 11.15 1.67 0.90
C SER A 118 12.36 2.26 1.62
N GLN A 119 12.63 1.75 2.82
CA GLN A 119 13.82 2.13 3.59
C GLN A 119 15.05 1.27 3.24
N ASN A 120 14.86 0.24 2.41
CA ASN A 120 15.93 -0.63 1.91
C ASN A 120 16.79 0.08 0.87
N GLY A 121 17.51 1.12 1.29
CA GLY A 121 18.40 1.92 0.46
C GLY A 121 19.15 2.95 1.27
N ALA A 122 20.29 3.43 0.76
CA ALA A 122 21.06 4.46 1.43
C ALA A 122 20.29 5.78 1.47
N SER A 123 19.80 6.16 2.64
CA SER A 123 19.28 7.50 2.88
C SER A 123 20.43 8.52 2.73
N LEU A 124 20.32 9.41 1.77
CA LEU A 124 21.21 10.57 1.70
C LEU A 124 20.98 11.43 2.93
N GLY A 125 21.98 11.46 3.82
CA GLY A 125 21.93 12.29 5.03
C GLY A 125 21.47 11.59 6.31
N GLY A 126 21.28 10.26 6.32
CA GLY A 126 20.99 9.49 7.55
C GLY A 126 19.54 9.58 8.05
N GLU A 127 18.70 10.44 7.50
CA GLU A 127 17.29 10.54 7.87
C GLU A 127 16.44 9.55 7.06
N PRO A 128 15.59 8.72 7.72
CA PRO A 128 14.70 7.79 7.05
C PRO A 128 13.79 8.50 6.04
N ILE A 129 13.59 7.88 4.86
CA ILE A 129 12.83 8.52 3.78
C ILE A 129 11.35 8.76 4.15
N VAL A 130 10.73 7.86 4.91
CA VAL A 130 9.35 8.00 5.40
C VAL A 130 9.25 9.22 6.32
N LYS A 131 10.19 9.36 7.28
CA LYS A 131 10.24 10.52 8.18
C LYS A 131 10.35 11.82 7.42
N TRP A 132 11.34 11.89 6.50
CA TRP A 132 11.54 13.07 5.67
C TRP A 132 10.29 13.43 4.87
N TRP A 133 9.62 12.44 4.26
CA TRP A 133 8.41 12.66 3.47
C TRP A 133 7.28 13.22 4.33
N SER A 134 7.01 12.58 5.47
CA SER A 134 5.95 13.01 6.39
C SER A 134 6.13 14.40 6.96
N ASP A 135 7.38 14.88 7.05
CA ASP A 135 7.68 16.22 7.56
C ASP A 135 7.52 17.32 6.51
N VAL A 136 7.67 17.01 5.20
CA VAL A 136 7.75 18.04 4.15
C VAL A 136 6.62 17.98 3.12
N MET A 137 5.87 16.87 3.04
CA MET A 137 4.87 16.64 2.00
C MET A 137 3.49 16.39 2.60
N GLU A 138 2.45 16.88 1.92
CA GLU A 138 1.04 16.65 2.30
C GLU A 138 0.46 15.38 1.68
N ILE A 139 1.07 14.87 0.59
CA ILE A 139 0.62 13.65 -0.08
C ILE A 139 0.94 12.44 0.79
N PRO A 140 -0.03 11.55 1.06
CA PRO A 140 0.16 10.40 1.92
C PRO A 140 1.28 9.46 1.45
N CYS A 141 1.94 8.80 2.40
CA CYS A 141 2.93 7.78 2.09
C CYS A 141 2.61 6.42 2.70
N VAL A 142 3.04 5.39 2.00
CA VAL A 142 3.07 4.00 2.47
C VAL A 142 4.50 3.64 2.87
N ALA A 143 4.72 3.21 4.11
CA ALA A 143 5.93 2.47 4.46
C ALA A 143 5.83 1.09 3.82
N PHE A 144 6.49 0.90 2.68
CA PHE A 144 6.22 -0.20 1.75
C PHE A 144 7.00 -1.48 2.04
N ASP A 145 8.05 -1.40 2.83
CA ASP A 145 8.73 -2.61 3.30
C ASP A 145 7.80 -3.40 4.24
N PRO A 146 7.71 -4.73 4.10
CA PRO A 146 6.88 -5.53 4.99
C PRO A 146 7.41 -5.47 6.41
N VAL A 147 6.54 -5.20 7.38
CA VAL A 147 6.91 -5.04 8.79
C VAL A 147 6.33 -6.12 9.68
N GLU A 148 7.11 -6.56 10.63
CA GLU A 148 6.69 -7.34 11.78
C GLU A 148 6.34 -6.41 12.95
N PRO A 149 5.56 -6.86 13.95
CA PRO A 149 5.16 -6.00 15.08
C PRO A 149 6.33 -5.31 15.81
N GLN A 150 7.50 -5.96 15.90
CA GLN A 150 8.70 -5.39 16.54
C GLN A 150 9.32 -4.22 15.76
N ASP A 151 9.11 -4.15 14.45
CA ASP A 151 9.68 -3.10 13.60
C ASP A 151 8.97 -1.76 13.81
N LEU A 152 7.76 -1.79 14.40
CA LEU A 152 6.94 -0.60 14.61
C LEU A 152 7.58 0.42 15.55
N ASP A 153 8.43 0.01 16.50
CA ASP A 153 9.13 0.92 17.40
C ASP A 153 10.05 1.89 16.64
N GLY A 154 10.64 1.43 15.53
CA GLY A 154 11.46 2.26 14.65
C GLY A 154 10.67 2.97 13.56
N LEU A 155 9.49 2.46 13.18
CA LEU A 155 8.69 2.99 12.09
C LEU A 155 7.68 4.06 12.53
N LEU A 156 6.97 3.86 13.63
CA LEU A 156 5.91 4.79 14.08
C LEU A 156 6.41 6.22 14.32
N PRO A 157 7.63 6.45 14.87
CA PRO A 157 8.18 7.79 14.99
C PRO A 157 8.42 8.52 13.67
N GLN A 158 8.40 7.80 12.54
CA GLN A 158 8.54 8.36 11.20
C GLN A 158 7.20 8.87 10.62
N ASN A 159 6.08 8.60 11.33
CA ASN A 159 4.74 9.07 11.00
C ASN A 159 4.23 8.69 9.59
N PRO A 160 4.32 7.39 9.18
CA PRO A 160 3.71 6.95 7.93
C PRO A 160 2.18 7.07 7.99
N ASP A 161 1.54 7.30 6.84
CA ASP A 161 0.07 7.25 6.73
C ASP A 161 -0.43 5.80 6.64
N PHE A 162 0.36 4.95 5.96
CA PHE A 162 0.05 3.54 5.79
C PHE A 162 1.25 2.65 6.08
N ILE A 163 0.96 1.45 6.58
CA ILE A 163 1.95 0.42 6.93
C ILE A 163 1.60 -0.88 6.22
N ARG A 164 2.60 -1.53 5.62
CA ARG A 164 2.46 -2.84 5.01
C ARG A 164 2.81 -3.94 6.02
N PRO A 165 1.85 -4.80 6.43
CA PRO A 165 2.13 -5.97 7.25
C PRO A 165 3.04 -6.98 6.54
N SER A 166 3.70 -7.84 7.31
CA SER A 166 4.57 -8.89 6.79
C SER A 166 3.82 -9.92 5.94
N GLU A 167 4.56 -10.60 5.06
CA GLU A 167 4.03 -11.64 4.16
C GLU A 167 3.48 -12.85 4.91
N ALA A 168 3.87 -13.06 6.17
CA ALA A 168 3.35 -14.15 7.01
C ALA A 168 1.82 -14.11 7.16
N MET A 169 1.19 -12.96 6.97
CA MET A 169 -0.28 -12.84 7.01
C MET A 169 -0.99 -13.65 5.91
N TRP A 170 -0.30 -14.04 4.86
CA TRP A 170 -0.89 -14.75 3.72
C TRP A 170 -0.82 -16.28 3.83
N GLU A 171 -0.30 -16.81 4.94
CA GLU A 171 -0.25 -18.26 5.19
C GLU A 171 -1.65 -18.86 5.31
N ASP A 172 -2.49 -18.27 6.18
CA ASP A 172 -3.89 -18.64 6.40
C ASP A 172 -4.64 -17.53 7.18
N GLU A 173 -5.94 -17.74 7.45
CA GLU A 173 -6.80 -16.81 8.20
C GLU A 173 -6.31 -16.52 9.63
N GLU A 174 -5.75 -17.54 10.32
CA GLU A 174 -5.25 -17.38 11.68
C GLU A 174 -3.97 -16.53 11.67
N ALA A 175 -3.08 -16.75 10.72
CA ALA A 175 -1.89 -15.94 10.53
C ALA A 175 -2.25 -14.49 10.19
N ALA A 176 -3.22 -14.28 9.29
CA ALA A 176 -3.71 -12.94 8.96
C ALA A 176 -4.24 -12.21 10.20
N ARG A 177 -5.10 -12.87 10.99
CA ARG A 177 -5.64 -12.31 12.23
C ARG A 177 -4.55 -12.01 13.25
N ARG A 178 -3.62 -12.95 13.44
CA ARG A 178 -2.51 -12.80 14.39
C ARG A 178 -1.60 -11.63 14.05
N VAL A 179 -1.13 -11.55 12.80
CA VAL A 179 -0.23 -10.48 12.34
C VAL A 179 -0.91 -9.12 12.44
N VAL A 180 -2.12 -8.99 11.93
CA VAL A 180 -2.86 -7.72 11.94
C VAL A 180 -3.22 -7.28 13.35
N SER A 181 -3.70 -8.18 14.23
CA SER A 181 -3.97 -7.86 15.64
C SER A 181 -2.71 -7.38 16.36
N ALA A 182 -1.58 -8.05 16.16
CA ALA A 182 -0.32 -7.69 16.82
C ALA A 182 0.19 -6.31 16.38
N ILE A 183 0.02 -5.95 15.12
CA ILE A 183 0.31 -4.61 14.61
C ILE A 183 -0.67 -3.59 15.21
N THR A 184 -1.98 -3.85 15.11
CA THR A 184 -3.03 -2.94 15.57
C THR A 184 -2.91 -2.59 17.04
N GLN A 185 -2.55 -3.55 17.90
CA GLN A 185 -2.34 -3.34 19.34
C GLN A 185 -1.17 -2.39 19.66
N ARG A 186 -0.25 -2.21 18.76
CA ARG A 186 0.91 -1.30 18.91
C ARG A 186 0.71 0.06 18.27
N LEU A 187 -0.34 0.24 17.46
CA LEU A 187 -0.68 1.54 16.90
C LEU A 187 -1.17 2.47 18.02
N PRO A 188 -0.88 3.78 17.95
CA PRO A 188 -1.41 4.75 18.90
C PRO A 188 -2.94 4.71 18.88
N SER A 189 -3.56 4.92 20.04
CA SER A 189 -5.02 5.05 20.11
C SER A 189 -5.48 6.33 19.36
N PRO A 190 -6.66 6.33 18.75
CA PRO A 190 -7.22 7.49 18.07
C PRO A 190 -7.47 8.67 19.01
#